data_030ecac88980e659b846dc16fd17ea0c
#
_entry.id   030ecac88980e659b846dc16fd17ea0c
#
_cell.length_a   1.000
_cell.length_b   1.000
_cell.length_c   1.000
_cell.angle_alpha   90.00
_cell.angle_beta   90.00
_cell.angle_gamma   90.00
#
_symmetry.space_group_name_H-M   'P 1'
#
loop_
_entity.id
_entity.type
_entity.pdbx_description
1 polymer ?
#
loop_
_entity_poly.entity_id
_entity_poly.type
_entity_poly.pdbx_seq_one_letter_code
_entity_poly.pdbx_strand_id
1 'polypeptide(L)'
;LAELYRAAGGSGIIARAEGLRGTGHPRERVSTSAAHLAANLERVPVLVIVTVWGLHDGKGRPGLFDSVIQAAWSFCLALRSRGLGSAWTTIHLAQGKEVAELLGIPEGVSQVVLLPVAWTIGTDFKPASRRPASALTWPEMKRRSPARTAADMGSFRAQLWLFGVR
;
A
#
# COMPACT_ATOMS: atom_id res chain seq x y z
N LEU A 1 -14.54 -4.44 -12.84
CA LEU A 1 -13.37 -4.16 -12.00
C LEU A 1 -12.93 -5.39 -11.20
N ALA A 2 -13.85 -6.14 -10.58
CA ALA A 2 -13.50 -7.34 -9.79
C ALA A 2 -12.79 -8.42 -10.63
N GLU A 3 -13.19 -8.63 -11.87
CA GLU A 3 -12.54 -9.56 -12.80
C GLU A 3 -11.12 -9.11 -13.12
N LEU A 4 -10.92 -7.83 -13.45
CA LEU A 4 -9.59 -7.24 -13.68
C LEU A 4 -8.69 -7.36 -12.44
N TYR A 5 -9.24 -7.13 -11.25
CA TYR A 5 -8.51 -7.30 -10.01
C TYR A 5 -8.04 -8.75 -9.79
N ARG A 6 -8.90 -9.73 -10.06
CA ARG A 6 -8.53 -11.15 -9.98
C ARG A 6 -7.50 -11.53 -11.03
N ALA A 7 -7.65 -11.07 -12.26
CA ALA A 7 -6.68 -11.27 -13.33
C ALA A 7 -5.33 -10.62 -13.03
N ALA A 8 -5.33 -9.45 -12.39
CA ALA A 8 -4.13 -8.71 -12.01
C ALA A 8 -3.30 -9.38 -10.90
N GLY A 9 -3.81 -10.41 -10.23
CA GLY A 9 -3.11 -11.11 -9.16
C GLY A 9 -3.99 -11.58 -8.00
N GLY A 10 -5.25 -11.19 -7.98
CA GLY A 10 -6.20 -11.59 -6.93
C GLY A 10 -6.35 -13.11 -6.81
N SER A 11 -6.38 -13.82 -7.93
CA SER A 11 -6.43 -15.29 -7.96
C SER A 11 -5.20 -15.92 -7.31
N GLY A 12 -4.00 -15.37 -7.51
CA GLY A 12 -2.78 -15.83 -6.86
C GLY A 12 -2.78 -15.60 -5.33
N ILE A 13 -3.44 -14.53 -4.88
CA ILE A 13 -3.64 -14.27 -3.43
C ILE A 13 -4.55 -15.31 -2.83
N ILE A 14 -5.64 -15.69 -3.51
CA ILE A 14 -6.56 -16.74 -3.05
C ILE A 14 -5.80 -18.05 -2.90
N ALA A 15 -5.07 -18.48 -3.93
CA ALA A 15 -4.30 -19.73 -3.90
C ALA A 15 -3.24 -19.74 -2.77
N ARG A 16 -2.55 -18.61 -2.56
CA ARG A 16 -1.57 -18.46 -1.48
C ARG A 16 -2.22 -18.58 -0.10
N ALA A 17 -3.40 -18.01 0.10
CA ALA A 17 -4.11 -18.08 1.36
C ALA A 17 -4.55 -19.52 1.69
N GLU A 18 -4.98 -20.27 0.68
CA GLU A 18 -5.32 -21.70 0.83
C GLU A 18 -4.09 -22.50 1.27
N GLY A 19 -2.94 -22.28 0.65
CA GLY A 19 -1.69 -22.95 1.03
C GLY A 19 -1.17 -22.61 2.44
N LEU A 20 -1.61 -21.48 3.01
CA LEU A 20 -1.23 -21.10 4.38
C LEU A 20 -2.24 -21.47 5.44
N ARG A 21 -3.43 -21.93 5.06
CA ARG A 21 -4.54 -22.21 5.98
C ARG A 21 -4.18 -23.33 6.96
N GLY A 22 -4.32 -23.04 8.25
CA GLY A 22 -4.05 -24.00 9.33
C GLY A 22 -2.58 -24.29 9.59
N THR A 23 -1.66 -23.57 8.93
CA THR A 23 -0.21 -23.78 9.11
C THR A 23 0.36 -23.05 10.32
N GLY A 24 -0.39 -22.11 10.93
CA GLY A 24 0.13 -21.21 11.96
C GLY A 24 1.15 -20.18 11.44
N HIS A 25 1.29 -20.05 10.13
CA HIS A 25 2.24 -19.09 9.54
C HIS A 25 1.86 -17.64 9.92
N PRO A 26 2.82 -16.75 10.28
CA PRO A 26 2.55 -15.38 10.71
C PRO A 26 1.73 -14.54 9.72
N ARG A 27 1.77 -14.89 8.43
CA ARG A 27 1.00 -14.23 7.37
C ARG A 27 -0.35 -14.85 7.08
N GLU A 28 -0.72 -15.95 7.70
CA GLU A 28 -1.96 -16.68 7.42
C GLU A 28 -3.19 -15.77 7.53
N ARG A 29 -3.31 -15.05 8.65
CA ARG A 29 -4.44 -14.12 8.88
C ARG A 29 -4.53 -13.01 7.83
N VAL A 30 -3.39 -12.42 7.47
CA VAL A 30 -3.34 -11.35 6.46
C VAL A 30 -3.67 -11.90 5.08
N SER A 31 -3.12 -13.06 4.72
CA SER A 31 -3.40 -13.72 3.44
C SER A 31 -4.86 -14.13 3.31
N THR A 32 -5.46 -14.67 4.37
CA THR A 32 -6.89 -15.03 4.40
C THR A 32 -7.78 -13.79 4.21
N SER A 33 -7.46 -12.68 4.88
CA SER A 33 -8.20 -11.42 4.73
C SER A 33 -8.08 -10.87 3.30
N ALA A 34 -6.90 -10.89 2.72
CA ALA A 34 -6.68 -10.43 1.35
C ALA A 34 -7.38 -11.33 0.32
N ALA A 35 -7.38 -12.64 0.53
CA ALA A 35 -8.10 -13.60 -0.30
C ALA A 35 -9.62 -13.39 -0.22
N HIS A 36 -10.15 -13.11 0.97
CA HIS A 36 -11.57 -12.79 1.15
C HIS A 36 -11.97 -11.56 0.33
N LEU A 37 -11.15 -10.50 0.37
CA LEU A 37 -11.38 -9.31 -0.46
C LEU A 37 -11.36 -9.67 -1.96
N ALA A 38 -10.35 -10.39 -2.43
CA ALA A 38 -10.23 -10.75 -3.84
C ALA A 38 -11.41 -11.61 -4.35
N ALA A 39 -11.90 -12.52 -3.50
CA ALA A 39 -13.04 -13.39 -3.81
C ALA A 39 -14.40 -12.66 -3.79
N ASN A 40 -14.50 -11.54 -3.07
CA ASN A 40 -15.78 -10.85 -2.83
C ASN A 40 -15.76 -9.37 -3.26
N LEU A 41 -14.83 -8.96 -4.10
CA LEU A 41 -14.66 -7.53 -4.43
C LEU A 41 -15.92 -6.92 -5.08
N GLU A 42 -16.67 -7.69 -5.85
CA GLU A 42 -17.94 -7.27 -6.46
C GLU A 42 -19.06 -6.98 -5.45
N ARG A 43 -18.94 -7.52 -4.23
CA ARG A 43 -19.91 -7.32 -3.14
C ARG A 43 -19.61 -6.08 -2.31
N VAL A 44 -18.46 -5.46 -2.52
CA VAL A 44 -18.07 -4.25 -1.79
C VAL A 44 -18.95 -3.08 -2.26
N PRO A 45 -19.66 -2.40 -1.36
CA PRO A 45 -20.67 -1.39 -1.76
C PRO A 45 -20.06 -0.16 -2.42
N VAL A 46 -18.84 0.21 -2.06
CA VAL A 46 -18.12 1.36 -2.64
C VAL A 46 -16.66 1.02 -2.88
N LEU A 47 -16.20 1.27 -4.09
CA LEU A 47 -14.80 1.14 -4.50
C LEU A 47 -14.28 2.54 -4.88
N VAL A 48 -13.28 3.03 -4.18
CA VAL A 48 -12.65 4.33 -4.43
C VAL A 48 -11.28 4.11 -5.05
N ILE A 49 -11.06 4.61 -6.26
CA ILE A 49 -9.71 4.69 -6.83
C ILE A 49 -9.18 6.09 -6.63
N VAL A 50 -8.08 6.18 -5.93
CA VAL A 50 -7.37 7.44 -5.74
C VAL A 50 -6.46 7.67 -6.93
N THR A 51 -6.53 8.85 -7.51
CA THR A 51 -5.79 9.22 -8.72
C THR A 51 -5.05 10.52 -8.53
N VAL A 52 -4.06 10.77 -9.40
CA VAL A 52 -3.31 12.02 -9.45
C VAL A 52 -3.03 12.42 -10.90
N TRP A 53 -3.10 13.71 -11.20
CA TRP A 53 -2.66 14.24 -12.48
C TRP A 53 -1.14 14.12 -12.64
N GLY A 54 -0.71 13.48 -13.69
CA GLY A 54 0.68 13.20 -14.02
C GLY A 54 0.93 11.70 -14.20
N LEU A 55 1.91 11.38 -15.03
CA LEU A 55 2.32 10.00 -15.28
C LEU A 55 3.48 9.61 -14.39
N HIS A 56 3.38 8.42 -13.82
CA HIS A 56 4.48 7.79 -13.09
C HIS A 56 5.33 6.96 -14.05
N ASP A 57 6.14 7.63 -14.85
CA ASP A 57 6.97 7.05 -15.91
C ASP A 57 8.45 6.93 -15.52
N GLY A 58 8.79 7.20 -14.27
CA GLY A 58 10.17 7.22 -13.78
C GLY A 58 10.97 8.47 -14.21
N LYS A 59 10.40 9.33 -15.05
CA LYS A 59 10.99 10.59 -15.54
C LYS A 59 10.28 11.82 -14.98
N GLY A 60 9.13 11.61 -14.38
CA GLY A 60 8.26 12.65 -13.88
C GLY A 60 8.70 13.26 -12.54
N ARG A 61 7.77 13.86 -11.84
CA ARG A 61 8.01 14.52 -10.55
C ARG A 61 8.35 13.49 -9.47
N PRO A 62 9.49 13.58 -8.78
CA PRO A 62 9.87 12.65 -7.73
C PRO A 62 8.80 12.50 -6.63
N GLY A 63 8.10 13.58 -6.29
CA GLY A 63 7.06 13.63 -5.27
C GLY A 63 5.63 13.52 -5.80
N LEU A 64 5.41 12.93 -6.99
CA LEU A 64 4.08 12.88 -7.62
C LEU A 64 2.99 12.31 -6.70
N PHE A 65 3.32 11.29 -5.93
CA PHE A 65 2.37 10.60 -5.04
C PHE A 65 2.35 11.11 -3.61
N ASP A 66 3.26 12.00 -3.21
CA ASP A 66 3.45 12.36 -1.80
C ASP A 66 2.18 12.95 -1.18
N SER A 67 1.59 13.96 -1.80
CA SER A 67 0.37 14.60 -1.29
C SER A 67 -0.86 13.69 -1.40
N VAL A 68 -0.97 12.92 -2.47
CA VAL A 68 -2.14 12.07 -2.69
C VAL A 68 -2.16 10.86 -1.75
N ILE A 69 -0.99 10.31 -1.39
CA ILE A 69 -0.89 9.25 -0.38
C ILE A 69 -1.36 9.75 0.98
N GLN A 70 -0.97 10.97 1.38
CA GLN A 70 -1.41 11.60 2.62
C GLN A 70 -2.93 11.85 2.63
N ALA A 71 -3.49 12.33 1.51
CA ALA A 71 -4.92 12.52 1.35
C ALA A 71 -5.70 11.20 1.46
N ALA A 72 -5.23 10.15 0.78
CA ALA A 72 -5.82 8.81 0.85
C ALA A 72 -5.78 8.23 2.26
N TRP A 73 -4.67 8.43 2.98
CA TRP A 73 -4.57 8.01 4.37
C TRP A 73 -5.54 8.78 5.28
N SER A 74 -5.62 10.09 5.12
CA SER A 74 -6.58 10.94 5.86
C SER A 74 -8.03 10.53 5.58
N PHE A 75 -8.35 10.16 4.34
CA PHE A 75 -9.64 9.59 3.98
C PHE A 75 -9.93 8.29 4.73
N CYS A 76 -8.96 7.35 4.80
CA CYS A 76 -9.12 6.12 5.58
C CYS A 76 -9.38 6.40 7.07
N LEU A 77 -8.72 7.40 7.67
CA LEU A 77 -8.97 7.81 9.06
C LEU A 77 -10.37 8.41 9.23
N ALA A 78 -10.81 9.23 8.28
CA ALA A 78 -12.16 9.80 8.28
C ALA A 78 -13.26 8.74 8.10
N LEU A 79 -13.03 7.70 7.32
CA LEU A 79 -13.91 6.53 7.24
C LEU A 79 -14.02 5.84 8.60
N ARG A 80 -12.86 5.61 9.23
CA ARG A 80 -12.78 4.94 10.52
C ARG A 80 -13.57 5.67 11.60
N SER A 81 -13.53 7.00 11.65
CA SER A 81 -14.28 7.80 12.63
C SER A 81 -15.80 7.70 12.44
N ARG A 82 -16.27 7.16 11.31
CA ARG A 82 -17.67 6.98 10.96
C ARG A 82 -18.14 5.52 10.99
N GLY A 83 -17.33 4.61 11.54
CA GLY A 83 -17.66 3.19 11.58
C GLY A 83 -17.48 2.45 10.25
N LEU A 84 -16.89 3.12 9.25
CA LEU A 84 -16.52 2.53 7.97
C LEU A 84 -15.09 2.03 8.02
N GLY A 85 -14.79 1.01 7.21
CA GLY A 85 -13.45 0.48 7.03
C GLY A 85 -13.03 0.49 5.58
N SER A 86 -11.72 0.42 5.38
CA SER A 86 -11.13 0.27 4.07
C SER A 86 -9.86 -0.57 4.15
N ALA A 87 -9.42 -1.06 3.00
CA ALA A 87 -8.15 -1.75 2.84
C ALA A 87 -7.35 -1.10 1.71
N TRP A 88 -6.06 -0.88 1.95
CA TRP A 88 -5.16 -0.33 0.93
C TRP A 88 -4.72 -1.44 -0.02
N THR A 89 -5.13 -1.40 -1.28
CA THR A 89 -4.72 -2.39 -2.28
C THR A 89 -4.29 -1.75 -3.60
N THR A 90 -3.26 -2.33 -4.22
CA THR A 90 -2.66 -1.84 -5.47
C THR A 90 -2.66 -2.90 -6.56
N ILE A 91 -3.32 -4.04 -6.34
CA ILE A 91 -3.29 -5.19 -7.26
C ILE A 91 -3.84 -4.81 -8.64
N HIS A 92 -4.91 -4.01 -8.70
CA HIS A 92 -5.52 -3.53 -9.94
C HIS A 92 -4.54 -2.79 -10.85
N LEU A 93 -3.45 -2.22 -10.30
CA LEU A 93 -2.47 -1.45 -11.08
C LEU A 93 -1.74 -2.30 -12.12
N ALA A 94 -1.68 -3.63 -11.95
CA ALA A 94 -1.15 -4.52 -12.98
C ALA A 94 -2.05 -4.61 -14.24
N GLN A 95 -3.30 -4.16 -14.13
CA GLN A 95 -4.27 -4.01 -15.22
C GLN A 95 -4.76 -2.55 -15.28
N GLY A 96 -3.86 -1.62 -14.97
CA GLY A 96 -4.20 -0.20 -14.79
C GLY A 96 -4.77 0.44 -16.06
N LYS A 97 -4.33 0.01 -17.24
CA LYS A 97 -4.85 0.48 -18.51
C LYS A 97 -6.31 0.04 -18.73
N GLU A 98 -6.58 -1.22 -18.54
CA GLU A 98 -7.92 -1.81 -18.68
C GLU A 98 -8.90 -1.23 -17.62
N VAL A 99 -8.39 -0.96 -16.42
CA VAL A 99 -9.17 -0.27 -15.38
C VAL A 99 -9.45 1.18 -15.76
N ALA A 100 -8.49 1.88 -16.36
CA ALA A 100 -8.70 3.25 -16.83
C ALA A 100 -9.75 3.30 -17.97
N GLU A 101 -9.67 2.39 -18.93
CA GLU A 101 -10.65 2.25 -20.01
C GLU A 101 -12.05 1.93 -19.47
N LEU A 102 -12.15 0.98 -18.52
CA LEU A 102 -13.44 0.59 -17.91
C LEU A 102 -14.11 1.75 -17.17
N LEU A 103 -13.32 2.60 -16.52
CA LEU A 103 -13.83 3.67 -15.64
C LEU A 103 -13.79 5.05 -16.28
N GLY A 104 -13.30 5.18 -17.50
CA GLY A 104 -13.17 6.45 -18.20
C GLY A 104 -12.14 7.38 -17.55
N ILE A 105 -11.08 6.83 -16.96
CA ILE A 105 -10.01 7.65 -16.36
C ILE A 105 -9.21 8.30 -17.49
N PRO A 106 -9.07 9.64 -17.52
CA PRO A 106 -8.41 10.34 -18.61
C PRO A 106 -6.94 9.97 -18.78
N GLU A 107 -6.42 10.13 -20.00
CA GLU A 107 -4.99 10.10 -20.24
C GLU A 107 -4.24 11.14 -19.39
N GLY A 108 -3.03 10.80 -18.97
CA GLY A 108 -2.23 11.67 -18.10
C GLY A 108 -2.58 11.60 -16.62
N VAL A 109 -3.52 10.74 -16.24
CA VAL A 109 -3.90 10.48 -14.83
C VAL A 109 -3.35 9.14 -14.39
N SER A 110 -2.56 9.14 -13.31
CA SER A 110 -2.06 7.91 -12.68
C SER A 110 -3.01 7.44 -11.57
N GLN A 111 -3.31 6.15 -11.59
CA GLN A 111 -3.98 5.48 -10.48
C GLN A 111 -2.97 5.20 -9.38
N VAL A 112 -3.34 5.39 -8.12
CA VAL A 112 -2.44 5.25 -6.96
C VAL A 112 -2.81 4.06 -6.10
N VAL A 113 -4.08 3.96 -5.73
CA VAL A 113 -4.58 2.93 -4.83
C VAL A 113 -6.07 2.70 -5.03
N LEU A 114 -6.51 1.48 -4.82
CA LEU A 114 -7.93 1.10 -4.69
C LEU A 114 -8.25 0.93 -3.20
N LEU A 115 -9.30 1.60 -2.76
CA LEU A 115 -9.82 1.55 -1.40
C LEU A 115 -11.25 0.98 -1.44
N PRO A 116 -11.43 -0.33 -1.20
CA PRO A 116 -12.76 -0.89 -0.94
C PRO A 116 -13.30 -0.34 0.38
N VAL A 117 -14.53 0.16 0.38
CA VAL A 117 -15.16 0.79 1.55
C VAL A 117 -16.42 0.05 1.93
N ALA A 118 -16.54 -0.33 3.20
CA ALA A 118 -17.70 -0.99 3.75
C ALA A 118 -17.87 -0.68 5.25
N TRP A 119 -19.01 -1.00 5.83
CA TRP A 119 -19.18 -0.99 7.27
C TRP A 119 -18.30 -2.05 7.92
N THR A 120 -17.69 -1.73 9.06
CA THR A 120 -16.90 -2.68 9.82
C THR A 120 -17.78 -3.56 10.69
N ILE A 121 -17.43 -4.85 10.76
CA ILE A 121 -18.01 -5.76 11.75
C ILE A 121 -17.22 -5.58 13.06
N GLY A 122 -17.85 -4.93 14.05
CA GLY A 122 -17.22 -4.57 15.31
C GLY A 122 -16.28 -3.36 15.22
N THR A 123 -15.83 -2.89 16.37
CA THR A 123 -14.99 -1.70 16.52
C THR A 123 -13.75 -1.96 17.37
N ASP A 124 -13.67 -3.12 18.03
CA ASP A 124 -12.55 -3.50 18.91
C ASP A 124 -11.39 -4.07 18.10
N PHE A 125 -10.67 -3.17 17.41
CA PHE A 125 -9.48 -3.55 16.67
C PHE A 125 -8.25 -3.46 17.58
N LYS A 126 -7.61 -4.59 17.80
CA LYS A 126 -6.36 -4.65 18.55
C LYS A 126 -5.20 -4.09 17.72
N PRO A 127 -4.26 -3.39 18.35
CA PRO A 127 -3.02 -2.99 17.68
C PRO A 127 -2.31 -4.21 17.06
N ALA A 128 -1.84 -4.06 15.83
CA ALA A 128 -1.02 -5.10 15.23
C ALA A 128 0.34 -5.20 15.94
N SER A 129 0.84 -6.41 16.12
CA SER A 129 2.19 -6.61 16.62
C SER A 129 3.21 -5.88 15.76
N ARG A 130 4.09 -5.12 16.38
CA ARG A 130 5.17 -4.38 15.72
C ARG A 130 6.50 -4.74 16.35
N ARG A 131 7.54 -4.78 15.56
CA ARG A 131 8.90 -4.83 16.08
C ARG A 131 9.18 -3.55 16.90
N PRO A 132 9.92 -3.62 17.99
CA PRO A 132 10.27 -2.42 18.76
C PRO A 132 11.10 -1.46 17.88
N ALA A 133 10.94 -0.16 18.11
CA ALA A 133 11.66 0.86 17.33
C ALA A 133 13.18 0.65 17.38
N SER A 134 13.72 0.22 18.52
CA SER A 134 15.15 -0.12 18.68
C SER A 134 15.65 -1.21 17.73
N ALA A 135 14.78 -2.10 17.26
CA ALA A 135 15.13 -3.13 16.29
C ALA A 135 15.06 -2.64 14.81
N LEU A 136 14.56 -1.42 14.59
CA LEU A 136 14.35 -0.82 13.27
C LEU A 136 15.16 0.46 13.07
N THR A 137 15.73 1.01 14.15
CA THR A 137 16.60 2.19 14.13
C THR A 137 18.04 1.76 14.36
N TRP A 138 18.96 2.41 13.69
CA TRP A 138 20.39 2.21 13.91
C TRP A 138 20.92 3.30 14.84
N PRO A 139 21.19 2.98 16.11
CA PRO A 139 21.69 3.96 17.07
C PRO A 139 23.09 4.49 16.70
N GLU A 140 23.81 3.77 15.84
CA GLU A 140 25.19 4.09 15.47
C GLU A 140 25.35 5.12 14.34
N MET A 141 24.28 5.64 13.76
CA MET A 141 24.40 6.76 12.81
C MET A 141 25.01 8.02 13.47
N LYS A 142 25.04 8.09 14.80
CA LYS A 142 25.71 9.15 15.56
C LYS A 142 27.23 8.98 15.70
N ARG A 143 27.81 7.83 15.33
CA ARG A 143 29.23 7.51 15.48
C ARG A 143 29.96 7.19 14.19
N ARG A 144 29.49 7.65 13.05
CA ARG A 144 30.36 7.57 11.89
C ARG A 144 31.43 8.63 12.00
N SER A 145 32.62 8.18 12.42
CA SER A 145 33.88 8.88 12.26
C SER A 145 34.02 9.47 10.85
N PRO A 146 34.61 10.64 10.68
CA PRO A 146 34.69 11.33 9.39
C PRO A 146 35.69 10.72 8.38
N ALA A 147 36.07 9.48 8.55
CA ALA A 147 37.03 8.80 7.67
C ALA A 147 36.37 7.68 6.86
N ARG A 148 35.48 8.03 5.94
CA ARG A 148 35.23 7.20 4.75
C ARG A 148 35.80 7.91 3.54
N THR A 149 36.73 7.26 2.87
CA THR A 149 37.30 7.75 1.64
C THR A 149 36.29 7.68 0.49
N ALA A 150 36.47 8.47 -0.53
CA ALA A 150 35.58 8.51 -1.71
C ALA A 150 35.37 7.12 -2.35
N ALA A 151 36.28 6.16 -2.15
CA ALA A 151 36.16 4.79 -2.61
C ALA A 151 35.04 3.97 -1.91
N ASP A 152 34.70 4.32 -0.65
CA ASP A 152 33.64 3.63 0.10
C ASP A 152 32.22 4.09 -0.26
N MET A 153 32.09 5.14 -1.05
CA MET A 153 30.80 5.73 -1.42
C MET A 153 30.18 5.12 -2.69
N GLY A 154 30.87 4.21 -3.35
CA GLY A 154 30.45 3.65 -4.65
C GLY A 154 29.29 2.64 -4.58
N SER A 155 28.92 2.13 -3.43
CA SER A 155 27.96 1.01 -3.31
C SER A 155 26.67 1.28 -2.52
N PHE A 156 26.41 2.51 -2.05
CA PHE A 156 25.18 2.83 -1.30
C PHE A 156 24.42 4.01 -1.92
N ARG A 157 23.54 3.71 -2.85
CA ARG A 157 22.50 4.65 -3.36
C ARG A 157 21.18 4.48 -2.62
N ALA A 158 21.16 4.66 -1.32
CA ALA A 158 19.96 5.00 -0.56
C ALA A 158 20.38 5.57 0.81
N GLN A 159 20.59 6.86 0.87
CA GLN A 159 20.69 7.57 2.15
C GLN A 159 19.38 8.25 2.46
N LEU A 160 18.71 7.80 3.52
CA LEU A 160 17.61 8.55 4.14
C LEU A 160 18.25 9.71 4.93
N TRP A 161 18.10 10.94 4.43
CA TRP A 161 18.44 12.15 5.17
C TRP A 161 17.24 12.52 6.04
N LEU A 162 17.34 12.30 7.35
CA LEU A 162 16.41 12.88 8.31
C LEU A 162 16.93 14.27 8.68
N PHE A 163 16.35 15.30 8.09
CA PHE A 163 16.50 16.66 8.59
C PHE A 163 15.66 16.81 9.84
N GLY A 164 16.31 16.93 10.97
CA GLY A 164 15.67 17.42 12.19
C GLY A 164 15.25 18.87 12.00
N VAL A 165 13.97 19.13 12.02
CA VAL A 165 13.43 20.47 12.18
C VAL A 165 13.61 20.84 13.65
N ARG A 166 14.33 21.93 13.94
CA ARG A 166 14.39 22.58 15.27
C ARG A 166 13.11 23.37 15.51
#